data_f6ecdb0b1243c1aedcebf0488071dc9e
#
_entry.id   f6ecdb0b1243c1aedcebf0488071dc9e
#
_cell.length_a   1.000
_cell.length_b   1.000
_cell.length_c   1.000
_cell.angle_alpha   90.00
_cell.angle_beta   90.00
_cell.angle_gamma   90.00
#
_symmetry.space_group_name_H-M   'P 1'
#
loop_
_entity.id
_entity.type
_entity.pdbx_description
1 polymer ?
#
loop_
_entity_poly.entity_id
_entity_poly.type
_entity_poly.pdbx_seq_one_letter_code
_entity_poly.pdbx_strand_id
1 'polypeptide(L)'
;MAKTECIAADKNRALTSAKAAPRLLSLLTYVVACAAVALNGGWFPQQQVILLAAGSLMLALCAWAACRSTFGLPDWALGSVVAFCVLSIAYWLTSSAPFLARRDVVLILLYAGFVFATSITHTCFAERKRALLFLAGLALLNAGCGLAQLLLHKDLVPTLCGMMPSPVPARYDGLFLNPNHLGSYCVMALPIALIHGLRPGAGVLQRRMGLICAFALAAGIAASGSRAGLVSSCLMLLLSGAVLARKGCSKRAIGLAFALLIAVQAAACLANREVFRRTADIAKTRVLDTDQLQQGESQRIAYWIGSLKLWKTSPVIGIGPGLLDSRWPEVQPENTQTMPCRAHSIWLQLLCEYGLAGFALVAFALVRLLQEEAGELRRNGEDWNWPRTAAVVALLGILACETFDYSFYNPAHGIAASILFGIALGGFQVERDSFRKTTCACCAIFGSIVIAHCVMEQGAFYYEYKEAQAPDASTKFLLRLHAIQWDKNAPHLYSAAADMALGGAREMEHTKPGSGDFRQALLLYKKAWRCDPHSLLVQSRMAECLWHYNRAAANQAMKEVESTGPHSCNVAQYAAAYYRETGQTNDLLKWEQRSAQLEKFLPHGGFQAQAH
;
A
#
# COMPACT_ATOMS: atom_id res chain seq x y z
N MET A 1 45.71 -28.88 29.05
CA MET A 1 44.96 -27.69 29.46
C MET A 1 44.73 -26.70 28.28
N ALA A 2 45.74 -26.20 27.61
CA ALA A 2 45.57 -25.20 26.52
C ALA A 2 44.63 -25.61 25.35
N LYS A 3 44.60 -26.89 24.98
CA LYS A 3 43.75 -27.40 23.88
C LYS A 3 42.26 -27.44 24.27
N THR A 4 41.94 -27.63 25.56
CA THR A 4 40.57 -27.66 26.09
C THR A 4 40.01 -26.26 26.27
N GLU A 5 40.85 -25.29 26.62
CA GLU A 5 40.50 -23.89 26.72
C GLU A 5 40.25 -23.25 25.34
N CYS A 6 41.03 -23.64 24.34
CA CYS A 6 40.82 -23.17 22.96
C CYS A 6 39.51 -23.69 22.37
N ILE A 7 39.14 -24.95 22.63
CA ILE A 7 37.87 -25.56 22.19
C ILE A 7 36.67 -24.92 22.94
N ALA A 8 36.84 -24.57 24.22
CA ALA A 8 35.81 -23.86 25.00
C ALA A 8 35.63 -22.40 24.51
N ALA A 9 36.71 -21.72 24.18
CA ALA A 9 36.69 -20.36 23.62
C ALA A 9 36.08 -20.33 22.22
N ASP A 10 36.37 -21.31 21.36
CA ASP A 10 35.77 -21.43 20.03
C ASP A 10 34.28 -21.82 20.12
N LYS A 11 33.87 -22.70 21.03
CA LYS A 11 32.44 -22.97 21.32
C LYS A 11 31.72 -21.73 21.84
N ASN A 12 32.32 -20.95 22.71
CA ASN A 12 31.72 -19.70 23.21
C ASN A 12 31.66 -18.61 22.13
N ARG A 13 32.68 -18.50 21.26
CA ARG A 13 32.63 -17.61 20.09
C ARG A 13 31.57 -18.06 19.08
N ALA A 14 31.44 -19.34 18.80
CA ALA A 14 30.42 -19.89 17.93
C ALA A 14 29.00 -19.67 18.52
N LEU A 15 28.82 -19.85 19.83
CA LEU A 15 27.55 -19.59 20.52
C LEU A 15 27.19 -18.09 20.57
N THR A 16 28.16 -17.20 20.75
CA THR A 16 27.94 -15.75 20.72
C THR A 16 27.66 -15.25 19.31
N SER A 17 28.35 -15.76 18.29
CA SER A 17 28.09 -15.43 16.88
C SER A 17 26.75 -15.98 16.39
N ALA A 18 26.32 -17.15 16.86
CA ALA A 18 25.03 -17.73 16.53
C ALA A 18 23.83 -16.90 17.06
N LYS A 19 24.02 -16.16 18.15
CA LYS A 19 22.99 -15.27 18.73
C LYS A 19 23.04 -13.84 18.15
N ALA A 20 24.14 -13.44 17.51
CA ALA A 20 24.30 -12.08 17.00
C ALA A 20 23.40 -11.79 15.78
N ALA A 21 23.32 -12.72 14.83
CA ALA A 21 22.50 -12.55 13.62
C ALA A 21 21.01 -12.34 13.90
N PRO A 22 20.33 -13.17 14.71
CA PRO A 22 18.93 -12.95 15.06
C PRO A 22 18.68 -11.63 15.81
N ARG A 23 19.61 -11.21 16.68
CA ARG A 23 19.49 -9.94 17.41
C ARG A 23 19.61 -8.73 16.48
N LEU A 24 20.58 -8.74 15.58
CA LEU A 24 20.77 -7.67 14.59
C LEU A 24 19.57 -7.61 13.63
N LEU A 25 19.07 -8.76 13.18
CA LEU A 25 17.89 -8.85 12.32
C LEU A 25 16.64 -8.29 13.03
N SER A 26 16.43 -8.65 14.31
CA SER A 26 15.32 -8.10 15.11
C SER A 26 15.45 -6.58 15.28
N LEU A 27 16.63 -6.06 15.56
CA LEU A 27 16.88 -4.63 15.68
C LEU A 27 16.56 -3.91 14.36
N LEU A 28 17.06 -4.41 13.23
CA LEU A 28 16.82 -3.82 11.92
C LEU A 28 15.33 -3.87 11.54
N THR A 29 14.62 -4.95 11.89
CA THR A 29 13.16 -5.04 11.72
C THR A 29 12.45 -3.88 12.40
N TYR A 30 12.83 -3.55 13.64
CA TYR A 30 12.25 -2.44 14.39
C TYR A 30 12.66 -1.08 13.82
N VAL A 31 13.91 -0.92 13.44
CA VAL A 31 14.41 0.34 12.82
C VAL A 31 13.65 0.65 11.53
N VAL A 32 13.47 -0.35 10.66
CA VAL A 32 12.74 -0.14 9.39
C VAL A 32 11.26 0.14 9.64
N ALA A 33 10.64 -0.53 10.64
CA ALA A 33 9.26 -0.24 11.02
C ALA A 33 9.10 1.19 11.59
N CYS A 34 10.04 1.66 12.44
CA CYS A 34 10.08 3.06 12.89
C CYS A 34 10.24 4.03 11.72
N ALA A 35 11.19 3.76 10.83
CA ALA A 35 11.45 4.60 9.66
C ALA A 35 10.22 4.68 8.75
N ALA A 36 9.50 3.57 8.55
CA ALA A 36 8.28 3.56 7.75
C ALA A 36 7.20 4.49 8.33
N VAL A 37 7.01 4.51 9.65
CA VAL A 37 6.07 5.42 10.30
C VAL A 37 6.58 6.87 10.22
N ALA A 38 7.86 7.12 10.51
CA ALA A 38 8.46 8.45 10.51
C ALA A 38 8.51 9.08 9.12
N LEU A 39 8.60 8.28 8.06
CA LEU A 39 8.57 8.69 6.66
C LEU A 39 7.14 8.70 6.09
N ASN A 40 6.17 9.18 6.84
CA ASN A 40 4.75 9.31 6.40
C ASN A 40 4.13 8.01 5.89
N GLY A 41 4.57 6.89 6.45
CA GLY A 41 4.16 5.56 6.01
C GLY A 41 4.95 5.03 4.81
N GLY A 42 5.88 5.81 4.25
CA GLY A 42 6.59 5.46 3.01
C GLY A 42 5.74 5.66 1.76
N TRP A 43 4.87 6.66 1.76
CA TRP A 43 3.93 6.91 0.66
C TRP A 43 4.62 7.42 -0.61
N PHE A 44 5.61 8.29 -0.47
CA PHE A 44 6.31 8.86 -1.62
C PHE A 44 7.38 7.92 -2.19
N PRO A 45 7.63 7.91 -3.50
CA PRO A 45 8.62 7.05 -4.14
C PRO A 45 10.01 7.12 -3.49
N GLN A 46 10.51 8.31 -3.18
CA GLN A 46 11.82 8.51 -2.55
C GLN A 46 11.88 7.87 -1.14
N GLN A 47 10.79 7.95 -0.38
CA GLN A 47 10.67 7.31 0.93
C GLN A 47 10.60 5.79 0.80
N GLN A 48 9.87 5.29 -0.21
CA GLN A 48 9.81 3.86 -0.51
C GLN A 48 11.20 3.31 -0.82
N VAL A 49 12.00 3.99 -1.63
CA VAL A 49 13.36 3.55 -1.94
C VAL A 49 14.24 3.41 -0.70
N ILE A 50 14.16 4.36 0.25
CA ILE A 50 14.89 4.27 1.53
C ILE A 50 14.46 3.00 2.30
N LEU A 51 13.15 2.76 2.40
CA LEU A 51 12.60 1.60 3.09
C LEU A 51 12.96 0.29 2.38
N LEU A 52 12.94 0.28 1.05
CA LEU A 52 13.32 -0.87 0.24
C LEU A 52 14.81 -1.19 0.36
N ALA A 53 15.68 -0.17 0.36
CA ALA A 53 17.12 -0.35 0.57
C ALA A 53 17.43 -0.94 1.96
N ALA A 54 16.81 -0.39 3.01
CA ALA A 54 16.92 -0.95 4.37
C ALA A 54 16.31 -2.37 4.46
N GLY A 55 15.20 -2.62 3.77
CA GLY A 55 14.57 -3.93 3.66
C GLY A 55 15.43 -4.95 2.93
N SER A 56 16.20 -4.55 1.92
CA SER A 56 17.15 -5.41 1.22
C SER A 56 18.28 -5.90 2.16
N LEU A 57 18.80 -5.00 2.99
CA LEU A 57 19.77 -5.36 4.03
C LEU A 57 19.14 -6.34 5.03
N MET A 58 17.89 -6.10 5.42
CA MET A 58 17.14 -7.02 6.29
C MET A 58 16.98 -8.40 5.64
N LEU A 59 16.66 -8.49 4.35
CA LEU A 59 16.56 -9.75 3.62
C LEU A 59 17.89 -10.50 3.58
N ALA A 60 19.00 -9.81 3.35
CA ALA A 60 20.35 -10.42 3.39
C ALA A 60 20.68 -10.97 4.79
N LEU A 61 20.38 -10.23 5.84
CA LEU A 61 20.54 -10.70 7.22
C LEU A 61 19.58 -11.84 7.55
N CYS A 62 18.36 -11.83 6.99
CA CYS A 62 17.38 -12.90 7.16
C CYS A 62 17.89 -14.20 6.51
N ALA A 63 18.45 -14.15 5.30
CA ALA A 63 19.06 -15.29 4.65
C ALA A 63 20.21 -15.89 5.51
N TRP A 64 21.07 -15.02 6.03
CA TRP A 64 22.15 -15.45 6.92
C TRP A 64 21.64 -16.05 8.24
N ALA A 65 20.61 -15.47 8.86
CA ALA A 65 19.99 -15.98 10.08
C ALA A 65 19.26 -17.30 9.85
N ALA A 66 18.55 -17.44 8.73
CA ALA A 66 17.81 -18.66 8.36
C ALA A 66 18.73 -19.89 8.26
N CYS A 67 19.95 -19.73 7.72
CA CYS A 67 20.95 -20.81 7.66
C CYS A 67 21.32 -21.36 9.05
N ARG A 68 21.10 -20.62 10.12
CA ARG A 68 21.49 -20.95 11.48
C ARG A 68 20.32 -21.18 12.44
N SER A 69 19.09 -20.89 11.99
CA SER A 69 17.89 -21.03 12.80
C SER A 69 17.35 -22.45 12.77
N THR A 70 16.83 -22.91 13.89
CA THR A 70 16.01 -24.11 14.02
C THR A 70 14.51 -23.78 14.09
N PHE A 71 14.16 -22.51 14.00
CA PHE A 71 12.79 -22.02 14.07
C PHE A 71 12.38 -21.35 12.75
N GLY A 72 11.09 -21.41 12.43
CA GLY A 72 10.55 -20.83 11.22
C GLY A 72 9.03 -20.86 11.19
N LEU A 73 8.50 -20.85 9.98
CA LEU A 73 7.07 -20.97 9.69
C LEU A 73 6.65 -22.43 9.54
N PRO A 74 5.39 -22.79 9.85
CA PRO A 74 4.85 -24.09 9.46
C PRO A 74 4.83 -24.24 7.93
N ASP A 75 4.95 -25.47 7.43
CA ASP A 75 5.07 -25.77 6.00
C ASP A 75 3.98 -25.11 5.13
N TRP A 76 2.74 -25.12 5.61
CA TRP A 76 1.63 -24.51 4.88
C TRP A 76 1.76 -22.97 4.75
N ALA A 77 2.29 -22.31 5.79
CA ALA A 77 2.47 -20.86 5.78
C ALA A 77 3.66 -20.48 4.89
N LEU A 78 4.78 -21.21 4.99
CA LEU A 78 5.92 -21.06 4.09
C LEU A 78 5.47 -21.26 2.63
N GLY A 79 4.76 -22.36 2.35
CA GLY A 79 4.22 -22.66 1.03
C GLY A 79 3.32 -21.57 0.49
N SER A 80 2.41 -21.01 1.32
CA SER A 80 1.51 -19.93 0.92
C SER A 80 2.25 -18.64 0.59
N VAL A 81 3.20 -18.23 1.45
CA VAL A 81 4.00 -17.01 1.22
C VAL A 81 4.84 -17.15 -0.05
N VAL A 82 5.54 -18.28 -0.21
CA VAL A 82 6.37 -18.53 -1.39
C VAL A 82 5.53 -18.60 -2.66
N ALA A 83 4.40 -19.34 -2.63
CA ALA A 83 3.51 -19.45 -3.78
C ALA A 83 2.96 -18.07 -4.21
N PHE A 84 2.57 -17.20 -3.25
CA PHE A 84 2.09 -15.86 -3.56
C PHE A 84 3.19 -14.97 -4.14
N CYS A 85 4.43 -15.05 -3.61
CA CYS A 85 5.57 -14.33 -4.17
C CYS A 85 5.92 -14.81 -5.59
N VAL A 86 5.93 -16.12 -5.83
CA VAL A 86 6.20 -16.70 -7.15
C VAL A 86 5.12 -16.28 -8.15
N LEU A 87 3.86 -16.34 -7.76
CA LEU A 87 2.73 -15.86 -8.57
C LEU A 87 2.89 -14.38 -8.91
N SER A 88 3.25 -13.55 -7.93
CA SER A 88 3.48 -12.11 -8.13
C SER A 88 4.63 -11.83 -9.09
N ILE A 89 5.75 -12.54 -8.95
CA ILE A 89 6.90 -12.43 -9.88
C ILE A 89 6.49 -12.89 -11.28
N ALA A 90 5.75 -14.00 -11.41
CA ALA A 90 5.27 -14.49 -12.70
C ALA A 90 4.37 -13.45 -13.38
N TYR A 91 3.47 -12.81 -12.65
CA TYR A 91 2.64 -11.73 -13.18
C TYR A 91 3.45 -10.52 -13.61
N TRP A 92 4.44 -10.11 -12.83
CA TRP A 92 5.33 -9.03 -13.25
C TRP A 92 6.06 -9.35 -14.57
N LEU A 93 6.63 -10.54 -14.68
CA LEU A 93 7.38 -10.96 -15.88
C LEU A 93 6.51 -11.09 -17.13
N THR A 94 5.21 -11.37 -16.96
CA THR A 94 4.24 -11.53 -18.06
C THR A 94 3.31 -10.33 -18.22
N SER A 95 3.47 -9.28 -17.39
CA SER A 95 2.61 -8.09 -17.40
C SER A 95 2.70 -7.32 -18.70
N SER A 96 1.56 -6.82 -19.17
CA SER A 96 1.51 -5.83 -20.26
C SER A 96 2.13 -4.48 -19.88
N ALA A 97 2.17 -4.14 -18.58
CA ALA A 97 2.83 -2.96 -18.04
C ALA A 97 3.80 -3.33 -16.90
N PRO A 98 5.00 -3.84 -17.22
CA PRO A 98 5.94 -4.39 -16.22
C PRO A 98 6.40 -3.37 -15.17
N PHE A 99 6.45 -2.09 -15.50
CA PHE A 99 6.83 -1.03 -14.57
C PHE A 99 5.81 -0.92 -13.43
N LEU A 100 4.51 -0.88 -13.74
CA LEU A 100 3.43 -0.78 -12.75
C LEU A 100 3.38 -2.03 -11.87
N ALA A 101 3.43 -3.22 -12.49
CA ALA A 101 3.45 -4.49 -11.77
C ALA A 101 4.65 -4.62 -10.84
N ARG A 102 5.83 -4.18 -11.26
CA ARG A 102 7.08 -4.27 -10.48
C ARG A 102 6.98 -3.55 -9.14
N ARG A 103 6.40 -2.36 -9.10
CA ARG A 103 6.28 -1.56 -7.87
C ARG A 103 5.49 -2.30 -6.78
N ASP A 104 4.38 -2.93 -7.15
CA ASP A 104 3.56 -3.70 -6.22
C ASP A 104 4.25 -5.00 -5.79
N VAL A 105 4.87 -5.71 -6.74
CA VAL A 105 5.58 -6.96 -6.47
C VAL A 105 6.75 -6.75 -5.50
N VAL A 106 7.53 -5.69 -5.67
CA VAL A 106 8.66 -5.37 -4.79
C VAL A 106 8.20 -5.14 -3.34
N LEU A 107 7.05 -4.49 -3.12
CA LEU A 107 6.47 -4.35 -1.78
C LEU A 107 6.05 -5.71 -1.20
N ILE A 108 5.44 -6.59 -2.00
CA ILE A 108 5.06 -7.95 -1.57
C ILE A 108 6.29 -8.74 -1.15
N LEU A 109 7.38 -8.67 -1.92
CA LEU A 109 8.64 -9.35 -1.57
C LEU A 109 9.26 -8.81 -0.28
N LEU A 110 9.18 -7.50 -0.07
CA LEU A 110 9.59 -6.86 1.18
C LEU A 110 8.76 -7.39 2.36
N TYR A 111 7.44 -7.43 2.24
CA TYR A 111 6.54 -7.93 3.28
C TYR A 111 6.79 -9.39 3.61
N ALA A 112 7.01 -10.25 2.62
CA ALA A 112 7.43 -11.63 2.82
C ALA A 112 8.73 -11.72 3.61
N GLY A 113 9.69 -10.83 3.35
CA GLY A 113 10.93 -10.72 4.11
C GLY A 113 10.69 -10.40 5.60
N PHE A 114 9.75 -9.51 5.92
CA PHE A 114 9.37 -9.22 7.31
C PHE A 114 8.69 -10.41 7.99
N VAL A 115 7.86 -11.18 7.28
CA VAL A 115 7.28 -12.43 7.79
C VAL A 115 8.39 -13.41 8.16
N PHE A 116 9.37 -13.65 7.26
CA PHE A 116 10.49 -14.55 7.53
C PHE A 116 11.37 -14.06 8.67
N ALA A 117 11.77 -12.78 8.67
CA ALA A 117 12.58 -12.19 9.71
C ALA A 117 11.94 -12.33 11.09
N THR A 118 10.66 -12.03 11.19
CA THR A 118 9.91 -12.08 12.45
C THR A 118 9.72 -13.52 12.92
N SER A 119 9.43 -14.47 12.02
CA SER A 119 9.25 -15.88 12.38
C SER A 119 10.53 -16.53 12.93
N ILE A 120 11.69 -16.08 12.48
CA ILE A 120 13.01 -16.57 12.93
C ILE A 120 13.44 -15.90 14.24
N THR A 121 13.11 -14.62 14.43
CA THR A 121 13.63 -13.82 15.55
C THR A 121 12.72 -13.77 16.77
N HIS A 122 11.40 -13.94 16.59
CA HIS A 122 10.41 -13.85 17.67
C HIS A 122 9.88 -15.24 18.05
N THR A 123 10.78 -16.09 18.47
CA THR A 123 10.50 -17.51 18.73
C THR A 123 9.96 -17.79 20.13
N CYS A 124 10.32 -16.95 21.12
CA CYS A 124 9.87 -17.11 22.49
C CYS A 124 8.80 -16.07 22.88
N PHE A 125 8.10 -16.36 23.97
CA PHE A 125 7.05 -15.50 24.54
C PHE A 125 7.53 -14.05 24.78
N ALA A 126 8.73 -13.88 25.35
CA ALA A 126 9.26 -12.56 25.69
C ALA A 126 9.54 -11.69 24.45
N GLU A 127 10.02 -12.30 23.38
CA GLU A 127 10.31 -11.61 22.12
C GLU A 127 9.02 -11.19 21.42
N ARG A 128 8.03 -12.07 21.34
CA ARG A 128 6.70 -11.76 20.78
C ARG A 128 6.02 -10.63 21.55
N LYS A 129 6.05 -10.69 22.89
CA LYS A 129 5.53 -9.63 23.74
C LYS A 129 6.21 -8.29 23.44
N ARG A 130 7.56 -8.27 23.33
CA ARG A 130 8.30 -7.03 23.04
C ARG A 130 7.93 -6.45 21.69
N ALA A 131 7.81 -7.28 20.64
CA ALA A 131 7.41 -6.84 19.31
C ALA A 131 6.00 -6.24 19.29
N LEU A 132 5.04 -6.87 19.97
CA LEU A 132 3.68 -6.32 20.08
C LEU A 132 3.64 -4.99 20.82
N LEU A 133 4.36 -4.88 21.93
CA LEU A 133 4.42 -3.63 22.69
C LEU A 133 5.13 -2.52 21.91
N PHE A 134 6.13 -2.87 21.08
CA PHE A 134 6.76 -1.95 20.16
C PHE A 134 5.77 -1.43 19.10
N LEU A 135 5.01 -2.32 18.43
CA LEU A 135 3.99 -1.92 17.46
C LEU A 135 2.89 -1.05 18.12
N ALA A 136 2.46 -1.42 19.32
CA ALA A 136 1.51 -0.61 20.09
C ALA A 136 2.11 0.77 20.43
N GLY A 137 3.40 0.84 20.78
CA GLY A 137 4.11 2.09 21.03
C GLY A 137 4.17 3.00 19.80
N LEU A 138 4.45 2.45 18.61
CA LEU A 138 4.41 3.21 17.35
C LEU A 138 3.01 3.75 17.06
N ALA A 139 1.97 2.93 17.29
CA ALA A 139 0.58 3.35 17.11
C ALA A 139 0.19 4.46 18.10
N LEU A 140 0.64 4.36 19.36
CA LEU A 140 0.42 5.40 20.37
C LEU A 140 1.12 6.71 20.03
N LEU A 141 2.36 6.66 19.54
CA LEU A 141 3.06 7.84 19.07
C LEU A 141 2.26 8.52 17.96
N ASN A 142 1.79 7.75 16.99
CA ASN A 142 1.01 8.26 15.87
C ASN A 142 -0.37 8.80 16.33
N ALA A 143 -1.07 8.09 17.22
CA ALA A 143 -2.29 8.58 17.85
C ALA A 143 -2.06 9.88 18.64
N GLY A 144 -0.94 9.99 19.36
CA GLY A 144 -0.53 11.19 20.08
C GLY A 144 -0.33 12.38 19.15
N CYS A 145 0.33 12.18 18.00
CA CYS A 145 0.45 13.20 16.97
C CYS A 145 -0.91 13.64 16.44
N GLY A 146 -1.80 12.70 16.11
CA GLY A 146 -3.15 13.01 15.64
C GLY A 146 -4.01 13.73 16.67
N LEU A 147 -3.89 13.38 17.96
CA LEU A 147 -4.56 14.10 19.05
C LEU A 147 -3.97 15.49 19.27
N ALA A 148 -2.65 15.66 19.14
CA ALA A 148 -2.01 16.97 19.19
C ALA A 148 -2.48 17.86 18.04
N GLN A 149 -2.60 17.34 16.83
CA GLN A 149 -3.19 18.04 15.68
C GLN A 149 -4.63 18.49 15.99
N LEU A 150 -5.45 17.60 16.59
CA LEU A 150 -6.83 17.93 17.00
C LEU A 150 -6.88 19.06 18.03
N LEU A 151 -6.03 19.00 19.07
CA LEU A 151 -6.04 19.98 20.16
C LEU A 151 -5.48 21.34 19.74
N LEU A 152 -4.48 21.35 18.88
CA LEU A 152 -3.80 22.56 18.42
C LEU A 152 -4.44 23.16 17.17
N HIS A 153 -5.35 22.44 16.52
CA HIS A 153 -5.94 22.79 15.22
C HIS A 153 -4.88 23.15 14.16
N LYS A 154 -3.75 22.45 14.19
CA LYS A 154 -2.61 22.66 13.29
C LYS A 154 -2.10 21.35 12.72
N ASP A 155 -1.72 21.36 11.45
CA ASP A 155 -0.96 20.28 10.85
C ASP A 155 0.48 20.33 11.35
N LEU A 156 0.83 19.44 12.28
CA LEU A 156 2.17 19.39 12.89
C LEU A 156 3.22 18.75 11.96
N VAL A 157 2.77 17.85 11.08
CA VAL A 157 3.65 17.04 10.23
C VAL A 157 4.35 17.84 9.13
N PRO A 158 3.72 18.80 8.44
CA PRO A 158 4.39 19.61 7.44
C PRO A 158 5.58 20.39 7.98
N THR A 159 5.45 20.85 9.22
CA THR A 159 6.51 21.65 9.88
C THR A 159 7.69 20.81 10.37
N LEU A 160 7.46 19.54 10.73
CA LEU A 160 8.52 18.63 11.20
C LEU A 160 9.33 18.00 10.07
N CYS A 161 8.73 17.76 8.91
CA CYS A 161 9.34 17.00 7.81
C CYS A 161 9.42 17.77 6.48
N GLY A 162 8.99 19.05 6.42
CA GLY A 162 8.97 19.85 5.19
C GLY A 162 8.00 19.34 4.12
N MET A 163 6.98 18.57 4.52
CA MET A 163 6.06 17.90 3.59
C MET A 163 4.74 18.67 3.42
N MET A 164 4.01 18.34 2.35
CA MET A 164 2.74 18.99 2.01
C MET A 164 1.67 18.80 3.10
N PRO A 165 0.84 19.81 3.39
CA PRO A 165 -0.28 19.67 4.32
C PRO A 165 -1.28 18.62 3.84
N SER A 166 -1.95 17.96 4.81
CA SER A 166 -3.03 17.02 4.49
C SER A 166 -4.09 17.69 3.60
N PRO A 167 -4.47 17.07 2.49
CA PRO A 167 -5.46 17.65 1.58
C PRO A 167 -6.88 17.67 2.14
N VAL A 168 -7.12 17.08 3.33
CA VAL A 168 -8.46 16.96 3.92
C VAL A 168 -8.58 17.85 5.17
N PRO A 169 -9.19 19.04 5.05
CA PRO A 169 -9.45 19.91 6.20
C PRO A 169 -10.25 19.19 7.30
N ALA A 170 -9.94 19.48 8.55
CA ALA A 170 -10.63 18.99 9.74
C ALA A 170 -10.57 17.46 9.99
N ARG A 171 -9.66 16.72 9.35
CA ARG A 171 -9.32 15.35 9.68
C ARG A 171 -7.84 15.24 10.00
N TYR A 172 -7.52 14.47 11.03
CA TYR A 172 -6.15 14.40 11.55
C TYR A 172 -5.52 13.05 11.18
N ASP A 173 -4.31 13.11 10.66
CA ASP A 173 -3.61 11.97 10.05
C ASP A 173 -2.39 11.49 10.85
N GLY A 174 -2.06 12.20 11.94
CA GLY A 174 -0.88 11.89 12.74
C GLY A 174 0.39 12.09 11.93
N LEU A 175 1.20 11.04 11.83
CA LEU A 175 2.40 11.00 10.99
C LEU A 175 2.12 10.49 9.56
N PHE A 176 0.90 10.05 9.25
CA PHE A 176 0.49 9.62 7.92
C PHE A 176 -0.15 10.79 7.16
N LEU A 177 -0.13 10.73 5.81
CA LEU A 177 -0.78 11.74 4.97
C LEU A 177 -2.26 11.44 4.71
N ASN A 178 -2.78 10.39 5.32
CA ASN A 178 -4.16 9.95 5.16
C ASN A 178 -4.76 9.62 6.53
N PRO A 179 -5.83 10.31 6.94
CA PRO A 179 -6.49 10.04 8.23
C PRO A 179 -7.00 8.60 8.37
N ASN A 180 -7.40 7.93 7.28
CA ASN A 180 -7.81 6.53 7.34
C ASN A 180 -6.65 5.63 7.76
N HIS A 181 -5.42 5.94 7.35
CA HIS A 181 -4.23 5.19 7.71
C HIS A 181 -3.92 5.34 9.22
N LEU A 182 -4.10 6.53 9.80
CA LEU A 182 -4.03 6.70 11.27
C LEU A 182 -5.07 5.81 11.95
N GLY A 183 -6.33 5.85 11.49
CA GLY A 183 -7.42 5.06 12.04
C GLY A 183 -7.12 3.56 12.02
N SER A 184 -6.70 3.02 10.87
CA SER A 184 -6.40 1.59 10.71
C SER A 184 -5.19 1.14 11.53
N TYR A 185 -4.15 1.98 11.66
CA TYR A 185 -2.98 1.68 12.48
C TYR A 185 -3.32 1.64 13.97
N CYS A 186 -4.19 2.53 14.45
CA CYS A 186 -4.70 2.51 15.82
C CYS A 186 -5.61 1.31 16.08
N VAL A 187 -6.48 0.94 15.12
CA VAL A 187 -7.35 -0.26 15.21
C VAL A 187 -6.54 -1.53 15.36
N MET A 188 -5.45 -1.66 14.61
CA MET A 188 -4.51 -2.79 14.72
C MET A 188 -3.92 -2.91 16.13
N ALA A 189 -3.55 -1.81 16.75
CA ALA A 189 -2.89 -1.82 18.08
C ALA A 189 -3.87 -1.97 19.25
N LEU A 190 -5.14 -1.64 19.07
CA LEU A 190 -6.16 -1.67 20.12
C LEU A 190 -6.29 -3.04 20.80
N PRO A 191 -6.41 -4.18 20.08
CA PRO A 191 -6.46 -5.50 20.72
C PRO A 191 -5.18 -5.85 21.48
N ILE A 192 -4.02 -5.38 21.04
CA ILE A 192 -2.75 -5.59 21.73
C ILE A 192 -2.80 -4.96 23.12
N ALA A 193 -3.24 -3.70 23.20
CA ALA A 193 -3.37 -2.97 24.48
C ALA A 193 -4.40 -3.62 25.40
N LEU A 194 -5.58 -4.00 24.87
CA LEU A 194 -6.66 -4.62 25.63
C LEU A 194 -6.29 -6.00 26.17
N ILE A 195 -5.79 -6.89 25.32
CA ILE A 195 -5.41 -8.25 25.73
C ILE A 195 -4.25 -8.18 26.72
N HIS A 196 -3.24 -7.34 26.46
CA HIS A 196 -2.13 -7.16 27.39
C HIS A 196 -2.58 -6.64 28.75
N GLY A 197 -3.48 -5.68 28.79
CA GLY A 197 -3.95 -5.06 30.03
C GLY A 197 -4.95 -5.90 30.82
N LEU A 198 -5.87 -6.56 30.15
CA LEU A 198 -7.01 -7.23 30.78
C LEU A 198 -6.84 -8.74 30.95
N ARG A 199 -5.78 -9.37 30.45
CA ARG A 199 -5.56 -10.81 30.54
C ARG A 199 -5.48 -11.29 32.01
N PRO A 200 -5.80 -12.56 32.28
CA PRO A 200 -5.53 -13.18 33.60
C PRO A 200 -4.05 -13.04 33.96
N GLY A 201 -3.76 -12.81 35.23
CA GLY A 201 -2.38 -12.62 35.70
C GLY A 201 -1.76 -11.26 35.39
N ALA A 202 -2.47 -10.33 34.74
CA ALA A 202 -1.96 -8.98 34.56
C ALA A 202 -1.90 -8.24 35.90
N GLY A 203 -0.70 -7.72 36.23
CA GLY A 203 -0.51 -6.87 37.41
C GLY A 203 -1.23 -5.53 37.28
N VAL A 204 -1.41 -4.83 38.43
CA VAL A 204 -2.14 -3.55 38.47
C VAL A 204 -1.57 -2.52 37.51
N LEU A 205 -0.25 -2.39 37.45
CA LEU A 205 0.42 -1.45 36.52
C LEU A 205 0.15 -1.81 35.07
N GLN A 206 0.28 -3.09 34.69
CA GLN A 206 0.01 -3.55 33.31
C GLN A 206 -1.44 -3.29 32.90
N ARG A 207 -2.38 -3.49 33.82
CA ARG A 207 -3.79 -3.22 33.60
C ARG A 207 -4.06 -1.74 33.38
N ARG A 208 -3.51 -0.87 34.23
CA ARG A 208 -3.65 0.58 34.09
C ARG A 208 -3.04 1.06 32.78
N MET A 209 -1.80 0.66 32.47
CA MET A 209 -1.11 1.05 31.23
C MET A 209 -1.84 0.53 29.99
N GLY A 210 -2.30 -0.73 29.99
CA GLY A 210 -3.06 -1.29 28.87
C GLY A 210 -4.36 -0.52 28.59
N LEU A 211 -5.09 -0.13 29.63
CA LEU A 211 -6.31 0.68 29.49
C LEU A 211 -6.00 2.10 29.01
N ILE A 212 -5.00 2.77 29.58
CA ILE A 212 -4.57 4.11 29.13
C ILE A 212 -4.19 4.08 27.65
N CYS A 213 -3.40 3.08 27.23
CA CYS A 213 -3.05 2.89 25.84
C CYS A 213 -4.29 2.66 24.95
N ALA A 214 -5.21 1.80 25.37
CA ALA A 214 -6.45 1.54 24.64
C ALA A 214 -7.30 2.81 24.49
N PHE A 215 -7.41 3.65 25.55
CA PHE A 215 -8.11 4.93 25.47
C PHE A 215 -7.45 5.91 24.50
N ALA A 216 -6.13 6.04 24.53
CA ALA A 216 -5.40 6.91 23.60
C ALA A 216 -5.58 6.46 22.14
N LEU A 217 -5.51 5.14 21.88
CA LEU A 217 -5.77 4.58 20.57
C LEU A 217 -7.20 4.80 20.10
N ALA A 218 -8.20 4.60 20.98
CA ALA A 218 -9.60 4.85 20.68
C ALA A 218 -9.86 6.33 20.35
N ALA A 219 -9.25 7.25 21.10
CA ALA A 219 -9.30 8.69 20.82
C ALA A 219 -8.62 9.03 19.49
N GLY A 220 -7.48 8.41 19.18
CA GLY A 220 -6.79 8.55 17.88
C GLY A 220 -7.63 8.07 16.70
N ILE A 221 -8.35 6.94 16.83
CA ILE A 221 -9.31 6.46 15.82
C ILE A 221 -10.41 7.51 15.59
N ALA A 222 -10.97 8.06 16.65
CA ALA A 222 -12.02 9.07 16.53
C ALA A 222 -11.50 10.39 15.95
N ALA A 223 -10.30 10.85 16.35
CA ALA A 223 -9.66 12.04 15.80
C ALA A 223 -9.40 11.93 14.29
N SER A 224 -9.06 10.73 13.80
CA SER A 224 -8.89 10.47 12.37
C SER A 224 -10.17 10.67 11.56
N GLY A 225 -11.35 10.56 12.19
CA GLY A 225 -12.64 10.60 11.49
C GLY A 225 -12.82 9.46 10.48
N SER A 226 -12.08 8.36 10.62
CA SER A 226 -12.19 7.19 9.76
C SER A 226 -13.39 6.34 10.17
N ARG A 227 -14.42 6.29 9.30
CA ARG A 227 -15.62 5.46 9.54
C ARG A 227 -15.28 3.98 9.55
N ALA A 228 -14.43 3.54 8.61
CA ALA A 228 -13.89 2.17 8.61
C ALA A 228 -13.16 1.86 9.92
N GLY A 229 -12.34 2.82 10.41
CA GLY A 229 -11.67 2.70 11.70
C GLY A 229 -12.63 2.55 12.88
N LEU A 230 -13.70 3.36 12.93
CA LEU A 230 -14.72 3.28 13.99
C LEU A 230 -15.45 1.93 13.98
N VAL A 231 -15.95 1.48 12.82
CA VAL A 231 -16.63 0.18 12.69
C VAL A 231 -15.71 -0.98 13.03
N SER A 232 -14.48 -0.97 12.50
CA SER A 232 -13.50 -2.01 12.78
C SER A 232 -13.06 -2.01 14.24
N SER A 233 -13.00 -0.85 14.92
CA SER A 233 -12.70 -0.81 16.36
C SER A 233 -13.78 -1.49 17.19
N CYS A 234 -15.06 -1.33 16.85
CA CYS A 234 -16.15 -2.06 17.49
C CYS A 234 -16.00 -3.58 17.32
N LEU A 235 -15.66 -4.04 16.12
CA LEU A 235 -15.37 -5.45 15.88
C LEU A 235 -14.18 -5.93 16.73
N MET A 236 -13.11 -5.13 16.85
CA MET A 236 -11.95 -5.48 17.66
C MET A 236 -12.28 -5.53 19.16
N LEU A 237 -13.15 -4.65 19.64
CA LEU A 237 -13.67 -4.73 21.00
C LEU A 237 -14.41 -6.05 21.22
N LEU A 238 -15.31 -6.43 20.32
CA LEU A 238 -16.07 -7.68 20.40
C LEU A 238 -15.15 -8.91 20.40
N LEU A 239 -14.20 -8.98 19.45
CA LEU A 239 -13.25 -10.10 19.34
C LEU A 239 -12.33 -10.18 20.57
N SER A 240 -11.75 -9.06 20.99
CA SER A 240 -10.91 -9.01 22.20
C SER A 240 -11.69 -9.41 23.45
N GLY A 241 -12.95 -8.96 23.56
CA GLY A 241 -13.84 -9.32 24.67
C GLY A 241 -14.19 -10.80 24.67
N ALA A 242 -14.49 -11.38 23.51
CA ALA A 242 -14.75 -12.81 23.39
C ALA A 242 -13.54 -13.66 23.79
N VAL A 243 -12.34 -13.27 23.35
CA VAL A 243 -11.07 -13.91 23.76
C VAL A 243 -10.87 -13.80 25.27
N LEU A 244 -10.96 -12.61 25.82
CA LEU A 244 -10.77 -12.36 27.26
C LEU A 244 -11.81 -13.10 28.13
N ALA A 245 -13.07 -13.09 27.71
CA ALA A 245 -14.14 -13.81 28.42
C ALA A 245 -13.90 -15.32 28.42
N ARG A 246 -13.46 -15.88 27.26
CA ARG A 246 -13.11 -17.29 27.14
C ARG A 246 -11.90 -17.68 27.99
N LYS A 247 -11.00 -16.73 28.26
CA LYS A 247 -9.82 -16.93 29.14
C LYS A 247 -10.10 -16.60 30.63
N GLY A 248 -11.36 -16.48 31.02
CA GLY A 248 -11.79 -16.31 32.40
C GLY A 248 -11.67 -14.90 32.96
N CYS A 249 -11.53 -13.88 32.12
CA CYS A 249 -11.56 -12.49 32.57
C CYS A 249 -12.97 -12.08 33.01
N SER A 250 -13.06 -11.20 34.01
CA SER A 250 -14.33 -10.67 34.49
C SER A 250 -15.13 -10.00 33.38
N LYS A 251 -16.32 -10.53 33.09
CA LYS A 251 -17.24 -9.95 32.06
C LYS A 251 -17.63 -8.50 32.41
N ARG A 252 -17.76 -8.19 33.73
CA ARG A 252 -18.04 -6.82 34.19
C ARG A 252 -16.89 -5.87 33.90
N ALA A 253 -15.62 -6.30 34.15
CA ALA A 253 -14.45 -5.49 33.83
C ALA A 253 -14.30 -5.25 32.32
N ILE A 254 -14.56 -6.28 31.47
CA ILE A 254 -14.57 -6.16 30.03
C ILE A 254 -15.66 -5.19 29.55
N GLY A 255 -16.90 -5.35 30.06
CA GLY A 255 -18.03 -4.49 29.72
C GLY A 255 -17.80 -3.03 30.08
N LEU A 256 -17.26 -2.76 31.28
CA LEU A 256 -16.92 -1.41 31.71
C LEU A 256 -15.84 -0.78 30.86
N ALA A 257 -14.76 -1.52 30.56
CA ALA A 257 -13.68 -1.02 29.68
C ALA A 257 -14.22 -0.67 28.29
N PHE A 258 -15.09 -1.50 27.72
CA PHE A 258 -15.69 -1.25 26.41
C PHE A 258 -16.66 -0.07 26.41
N ALA A 259 -17.51 0.03 27.43
CA ALA A 259 -18.40 1.19 27.58
C ALA A 259 -17.59 2.51 27.65
N LEU A 260 -16.49 2.52 28.42
CA LEU A 260 -15.61 3.68 28.51
C LEU A 260 -14.90 3.98 27.17
N LEU A 261 -14.43 2.96 26.45
CA LEU A 261 -13.78 3.15 25.15
C LEU A 261 -14.76 3.71 24.10
N ILE A 262 -15.99 3.18 24.07
CA ILE A 262 -17.05 3.70 23.20
C ILE A 262 -17.40 5.15 23.59
N ALA A 263 -17.48 5.45 24.89
CA ALA A 263 -17.74 6.82 25.35
C ALA A 263 -16.62 7.80 24.94
N VAL A 264 -15.34 7.37 25.01
CA VAL A 264 -14.19 8.18 24.54
C VAL A 264 -14.27 8.41 23.04
N GLN A 265 -14.57 7.39 22.25
CA GLN A 265 -14.75 7.57 20.79
C GLN A 265 -15.91 8.50 20.48
N ALA A 266 -17.05 8.33 21.15
CA ALA A 266 -18.20 9.21 20.98
C ALA A 266 -17.88 10.66 21.37
N ALA A 267 -17.22 10.89 22.51
CA ALA A 267 -16.79 12.22 22.94
C ALA A 267 -15.82 12.88 21.95
N ALA A 268 -14.84 12.13 21.44
CA ALA A 268 -13.90 12.65 20.44
C ALA A 268 -14.57 12.92 19.09
N CYS A 269 -15.53 12.10 18.66
CA CYS A 269 -16.35 12.36 17.48
C CYS A 269 -17.22 13.61 17.66
N LEU A 270 -17.81 13.84 18.83
CA LEU A 270 -18.60 15.03 19.14
C LEU A 270 -17.72 16.30 19.19
N ALA A 271 -16.50 16.19 19.69
CA ALA A 271 -15.53 17.28 19.67
C ALA A 271 -15.11 17.68 18.26
N ASN A 272 -15.10 16.73 17.34
CA ASN A 272 -14.84 16.96 15.91
C ASN A 272 -16.16 17.14 15.14
N ARG A 273 -16.65 18.40 15.07
CA ARG A 273 -17.93 18.75 14.44
C ARG A 273 -18.05 18.26 12.99
N GLU A 274 -16.96 18.22 12.25
CA GLU A 274 -16.96 17.78 10.86
C GLU A 274 -17.18 16.26 10.74
N VAL A 275 -16.57 15.48 11.61
CA VAL A 275 -16.80 14.02 11.69
C VAL A 275 -18.26 13.74 12.07
N PHE A 276 -18.79 14.48 13.04
CA PHE A 276 -20.19 14.36 13.45
C PHE A 276 -21.15 14.69 12.31
N ARG A 277 -20.94 15.80 11.61
CA ARG A 277 -21.75 16.21 10.45
C ARG A 277 -21.74 15.15 9.36
N ARG A 278 -20.57 14.67 8.96
CA ARG A 278 -20.42 13.60 7.93
C ARG A 278 -21.10 12.30 8.33
N THR A 279 -21.04 11.91 9.60
CA THR A 279 -21.71 10.70 10.09
C THR A 279 -23.23 10.88 10.12
N ALA A 280 -23.72 12.05 10.49
CA ALA A 280 -25.15 12.39 10.47
C ALA A 280 -25.71 12.48 9.04
N ASP A 281 -24.92 12.99 8.10
CA ASP A 281 -25.32 13.09 6.68
C ASP A 281 -25.51 11.72 6.03
N ILE A 282 -24.69 10.71 6.43
CA ILE A 282 -24.88 9.32 5.97
C ILE A 282 -26.21 8.73 6.43
N ALA A 283 -26.61 9.02 7.68
CA ALA A 283 -27.90 8.55 8.20
C ALA A 283 -29.09 9.16 7.47
N LYS A 284 -28.90 10.32 6.82
CA LYS A 284 -29.92 11.04 6.03
C LYS A 284 -29.90 10.65 4.54
N THR A 285 -28.75 10.28 4.00
CA THR A 285 -28.62 9.94 2.59
C THR A 285 -29.08 8.51 2.38
N ARG A 286 -30.19 8.31 1.67
CA ARG A 286 -30.57 6.97 1.20
C ARG A 286 -29.46 6.43 0.31
N VAL A 287 -28.92 5.29 0.67
CA VAL A 287 -27.76 4.62 0.03
C VAL A 287 -27.93 4.37 -1.49
N LEU A 288 -29.11 4.66 -2.04
CA LEU A 288 -29.51 4.39 -3.43
C LEU A 288 -29.80 5.64 -4.27
N ASP A 289 -29.60 6.86 -3.74
CA ASP A 289 -29.83 8.08 -4.51
C ASP A 289 -28.55 8.43 -5.28
N THR A 290 -28.48 7.96 -6.54
CA THR A 290 -27.31 8.08 -7.42
C THR A 290 -26.93 9.51 -7.75
N ASP A 291 -27.87 10.47 -7.67
CA ASP A 291 -27.63 11.86 -8.05
C ASP A 291 -26.97 12.70 -6.94
N GLN A 292 -27.09 12.26 -5.68
CA GLN A 292 -26.44 12.93 -4.54
C GLN A 292 -25.11 12.29 -4.12
N LEU A 293 -24.75 11.17 -4.74
CA LEU A 293 -23.53 10.40 -4.46
C LEU A 293 -22.23 11.06 -4.99
N GLN A 294 -22.24 12.35 -5.32
CA GLN A 294 -21.12 13.04 -5.99
C GLN A 294 -19.86 13.26 -5.15
N GLN A 295 -19.85 12.93 -3.86
CA GLN A 295 -18.66 13.20 -3.02
C GLN A 295 -18.26 11.99 -2.14
N GLY A 296 -17.18 11.34 -2.52
CA GLY A 296 -16.38 10.45 -1.67
C GLY A 296 -16.86 9.00 -1.53
N GLU A 297 -18.12 8.71 -1.24
CA GLU A 297 -18.61 7.32 -1.04
C GLU A 297 -19.14 6.67 -2.30
N SER A 298 -19.78 7.44 -3.14
CA SER A 298 -20.18 6.99 -4.48
C SER A 298 -18.99 6.58 -5.34
N GLN A 299 -17.89 7.31 -5.17
CA GLN A 299 -16.64 6.97 -5.87
C GLN A 299 -16.14 5.56 -5.50
N ARG A 300 -16.20 5.18 -4.21
CA ARG A 300 -15.79 3.83 -3.78
C ARG A 300 -16.68 2.74 -4.36
N ILE A 301 -17.99 2.95 -4.40
CA ILE A 301 -18.93 2.00 -5.03
C ILE A 301 -18.62 1.87 -6.52
N ALA A 302 -18.35 3.00 -7.20
CA ALA A 302 -17.94 2.97 -8.60
C ALA A 302 -16.64 2.20 -8.80
N TYR A 303 -15.65 2.40 -7.93
CA TYR A 303 -14.38 1.66 -7.96
C TYR A 303 -14.59 0.16 -7.73
N TRP A 304 -15.46 -0.23 -6.82
CA TRP A 304 -15.80 -1.63 -6.55
C TRP A 304 -16.47 -2.29 -7.76
N ILE A 305 -17.46 -1.61 -8.34
CA ILE A 305 -18.16 -2.09 -9.55
C ILE A 305 -17.19 -2.19 -10.72
N GLY A 306 -16.34 -1.17 -10.94
CA GLY A 306 -15.33 -1.18 -11.99
C GLY A 306 -14.29 -2.30 -11.80
N SER A 307 -13.80 -2.49 -10.57
CA SER A 307 -12.89 -3.59 -10.24
C SER A 307 -13.51 -4.97 -10.54
N LEU A 308 -14.80 -5.15 -10.23
CA LEU A 308 -15.52 -6.38 -10.56
C LEU A 308 -15.74 -6.56 -12.07
N LYS A 309 -15.95 -5.47 -12.81
CA LYS A 309 -16.04 -5.54 -14.28
C LYS A 309 -14.69 -5.94 -14.88
N LEU A 310 -13.58 -5.36 -14.42
CA LEU A 310 -12.24 -5.73 -14.86
C LEU A 310 -11.90 -7.18 -14.47
N TRP A 311 -12.21 -7.61 -13.24
CA TRP A 311 -12.04 -9.00 -12.83
C TRP A 311 -12.74 -9.98 -13.77
N LYS A 312 -13.97 -9.69 -14.23
CA LYS A 312 -14.71 -10.56 -15.15
C LYS A 312 -14.00 -10.77 -16.49
N THR A 313 -13.09 -9.89 -16.88
CA THR A 313 -12.29 -10.06 -18.11
C THR A 313 -11.20 -11.13 -17.95
N SER A 314 -10.76 -11.41 -16.70
CA SER A 314 -9.75 -12.41 -16.38
C SER A 314 -9.99 -13.01 -14.99
N PRO A 315 -11.05 -13.84 -14.80
CA PRO A 315 -11.54 -14.21 -13.47
C PRO A 315 -10.59 -15.12 -12.69
N VAL A 316 -9.81 -15.97 -13.36
CA VAL A 316 -8.93 -16.95 -12.70
C VAL A 316 -7.62 -16.33 -12.26
N ILE A 317 -6.95 -15.60 -13.15
CA ILE A 317 -5.62 -15.04 -12.91
C ILE A 317 -5.64 -13.54 -12.63
N GLY A 318 -6.77 -12.84 -12.83
CA GLY A 318 -6.85 -11.39 -12.68
C GLY A 318 -6.21 -10.63 -13.86
N ILE A 319 -6.23 -9.29 -13.76
CA ILE A 319 -5.68 -8.42 -14.81
C ILE A 319 -4.17 -8.16 -14.65
N GLY A 320 -3.59 -8.54 -13.52
CA GLY A 320 -2.19 -8.29 -13.14
C GLY A 320 -2.04 -7.18 -12.09
N PRO A 321 -1.02 -7.26 -11.22
CA PRO A 321 -0.77 -6.27 -10.16
C PRO A 321 -0.47 -4.88 -10.74
N GLY A 322 -1.02 -3.84 -10.09
CA GLY A 322 -0.81 -2.44 -10.47
C GLY A 322 -1.52 -1.98 -11.74
N LEU A 323 -2.37 -2.82 -12.36
CA LEU A 323 -3.03 -2.49 -13.63
C LEU A 323 -4.42 -1.89 -13.48
N LEU A 324 -4.98 -1.82 -12.28
CA LEU A 324 -6.33 -1.29 -12.07
C LEU A 324 -6.45 0.15 -12.59
N ASP A 325 -5.49 0.99 -12.29
CA ASP A 325 -5.48 2.41 -12.63
C ASP A 325 -5.34 2.62 -14.15
N SER A 326 -4.38 1.95 -14.81
CA SER A 326 -4.18 2.10 -16.25
C SER A 326 -5.34 1.54 -17.09
N ARG A 327 -6.06 0.52 -16.57
CA ARG A 327 -7.23 -0.06 -17.22
C ARG A 327 -8.57 0.55 -16.77
N TRP A 328 -8.55 1.47 -15.82
CA TRP A 328 -9.74 2.11 -15.31
C TRP A 328 -10.64 2.75 -16.37
N PRO A 329 -10.11 3.47 -17.40
CA PRO A 329 -10.95 4.09 -18.42
C PRO A 329 -11.87 3.10 -19.18
N GLU A 330 -11.50 1.80 -19.25
CA GLU A 330 -12.30 0.74 -19.90
C GLU A 330 -13.65 0.51 -19.21
N VAL A 331 -13.74 0.82 -17.91
CA VAL A 331 -14.90 0.51 -17.05
C VAL A 331 -15.45 1.71 -16.30
N GLN A 332 -14.85 2.87 -16.48
CA GLN A 332 -15.18 4.12 -15.78
C GLN A 332 -16.64 4.50 -16.03
N PRO A 333 -17.46 4.71 -14.99
CA PRO A 333 -18.82 5.23 -15.17
C PRO A 333 -18.80 6.73 -15.41
N GLU A 334 -19.80 7.23 -16.13
CA GLU A 334 -19.91 8.64 -16.54
C GLU A 334 -19.91 9.62 -15.37
N ASN A 335 -20.58 9.25 -14.27
CA ASN A 335 -20.73 10.07 -13.07
C ASN A 335 -19.50 10.04 -12.13
N THR A 336 -18.39 9.39 -12.52
CA THR A 336 -17.18 9.27 -11.70
C THR A 336 -15.98 9.64 -12.54
N GLN A 337 -15.51 10.88 -12.40
CA GLN A 337 -14.38 11.41 -13.18
C GLN A 337 -13.04 11.37 -12.43
N THR A 338 -12.98 10.70 -11.31
CA THR A 338 -11.73 10.45 -10.58
C THR A 338 -11.12 9.12 -10.99
N MET A 339 -9.81 9.10 -11.16
CA MET A 339 -9.07 7.86 -11.39
C MET A 339 -8.72 7.22 -10.05
N PRO A 340 -9.08 5.95 -9.82
CA PRO A 340 -8.71 5.25 -8.60
C PRO A 340 -7.28 4.75 -8.70
N CYS A 341 -6.38 5.24 -7.85
CA CYS A 341 -5.08 4.58 -7.70
C CYS A 341 -5.25 3.12 -7.25
N ARG A 342 -6.34 2.83 -6.51
CA ARG A 342 -6.65 1.50 -5.94
C ARG A 342 -8.17 1.32 -5.80
N ALA A 343 -8.62 0.07 -5.66
CA ALA A 343 -10.05 -0.27 -5.51
C ALA A 343 -10.68 0.23 -4.20
N HIS A 344 -9.92 0.78 -3.25
CA HIS A 344 -10.38 1.08 -1.88
C HIS A 344 -11.05 -0.11 -1.18
N SER A 345 -10.59 -1.31 -1.50
CA SER A 345 -10.86 -2.56 -0.82
C SER A 345 -9.77 -3.55 -1.22
N ILE A 346 -8.97 -4.00 -0.26
CA ILE A 346 -7.88 -4.94 -0.54
C ILE A 346 -8.41 -6.27 -1.13
N TRP A 347 -9.60 -6.69 -0.72
CA TRP A 347 -10.22 -7.92 -1.22
C TRP A 347 -10.61 -7.82 -2.68
N LEU A 348 -11.20 -6.69 -3.09
CA LEU A 348 -11.56 -6.44 -4.49
C LEU A 348 -10.32 -6.16 -5.34
N GLN A 349 -9.32 -5.47 -4.78
CA GLN A 349 -8.02 -5.28 -5.44
C GLN A 349 -7.35 -6.62 -5.72
N LEU A 350 -7.24 -7.48 -4.70
CA LEU A 350 -6.67 -8.82 -4.82
C LEU A 350 -7.44 -9.68 -5.85
N LEU A 351 -8.77 -9.63 -5.81
CA LEU A 351 -9.61 -10.36 -6.75
C LEU A 351 -9.44 -9.82 -8.18
N CYS A 352 -9.41 -8.51 -8.36
CA CYS A 352 -9.24 -7.88 -9.66
C CYS A 352 -7.87 -8.19 -10.27
N GLU A 353 -6.80 -8.00 -9.49
CA GLU A 353 -5.42 -8.07 -9.99
C GLU A 353 -4.84 -9.48 -9.99
N TYR A 354 -5.21 -10.33 -9.03
CA TYR A 354 -4.69 -11.69 -8.88
C TYR A 354 -5.72 -12.79 -9.16
N GLY A 355 -6.96 -12.42 -9.44
CA GLY A 355 -8.05 -13.34 -9.73
C GLY A 355 -8.38 -14.28 -8.58
N LEU A 356 -9.12 -15.33 -8.89
CA LEU A 356 -9.45 -16.38 -7.93
C LEU A 356 -8.21 -17.13 -7.43
N ALA A 357 -7.14 -17.23 -8.23
CA ALA A 357 -5.92 -17.92 -7.83
C ALA A 357 -5.22 -17.23 -6.65
N GLY A 358 -4.97 -15.92 -6.76
CA GLY A 358 -4.34 -15.15 -5.67
C GLY A 358 -5.27 -15.02 -4.47
N PHE A 359 -6.56 -14.80 -4.71
CA PHE A 359 -7.57 -14.72 -3.65
C PHE A 359 -7.66 -16.03 -2.84
N ALA A 360 -7.66 -17.20 -3.50
CA ALA A 360 -7.70 -18.49 -2.84
C ALA A 360 -6.46 -18.76 -1.98
N LEU A 361 -5.27 -18.36 -2.43
CA LEU A 361 -4.04 -18.48 -1.63
C LEU A 361 -4.11 -17.69 -0.33
N VAL A 362 -4.56 -16.43 -0.41
CA VAL A 362 -4.70 -15.57 0.79
C VAL A 362 -5.81 -16.09 1.70
N ALA A 363 -6.96 -16.49 1.14
CA ALA A 363 -8.07 -17.07 1.90
C ALA A 363 -7.64 -18.38 2.60
N PHE A 364 -6.91 -19.26 1.91
CA PHE A 364 -6.35 -20.47 2.52
C PHE A 364 -5.44 -20.16 3.70
N ALA A 365 -4.49 -19.21 3.53
CA ALA A 365 -3.58 -18.82 4.60
C ALA A 365 -4.34 -18.26 5.82
N LEU A 366 -5.37 -17.45 5.59
CA LEU A 366 -6.20 -16.87 6.64
C LEU A 366 -7.02 -17.95 7.38
N VAL A 367 -7.65 -18.86 6.63
CA VAL A 367 -8.41 -19.99 7.23
C VAL A 367 -7.50 -20.87 8.08
N ARG A 368 -6.30 -21.20 7.59
CA ARG A 368 -5.33 -21.99 8.34
C ARG A 368 -4.87 -21.28 9.62
N LEU A 369 -4.61 -19.97 9.54
CA LEU A 369 -4.26 -19.15 10.70
C LEU A 369 -5.37 -19.19 11.76
N LEU A 370 -6.63 -19.02 11.34
CA LEU A 370 -7.79 -19.03 12.24
C LEU A 370 -8.01 -20.42 12.87
N GLN A 371 -7.78 -21.50 12.13
CA GLN A 371 -7.87 -22.88 12.66
C GLN A 371 -6.83 -23.11 13.75
N GLU A 372 -5.59 -22.67 13.53
CA GLU A 372 -4.54 -22.80 14.53
C GLU A 372 -4.81 -21.94 15.76
N GLU A 373 -5.34 -20.71 15.57
CA GLU A 373 -5.71 -19.85 16.71
C GLU A 373 -6.90 -20.42 17.49
N ALA A 374 -7.88 -21.03 16.83
CA ALA A 374 -8.96 -21.73 17.50
C ALA A 374 -8.44 -22.88 18.39
N GLY A 375 -7.37 -23.57 17.94
CA GLY A 375 -6.64 -24.56 18.75
C GLY A 375 -5.99 -23.94 19.98
N GLU A 376 -5.31 -22.79 19.83
CA GLU A 376 -4.66 -22.06 20.92
C GLU A 376 -5.68 -21.55 21.96
N LEU A 377 -6.82 -21.06 21.49
CA LEU A 377 -7.91 -20.60 22.36
C LEU A 377 -8.56 -21.71 23.20
N ARG A 378 -8.42 -22.99 22.82
CA ARG A 378 -8.88 -24.13 23.61
C ARG A 378 -7.93 -24.50 24.76
N ARG A 379 -6.66 -24.08 24.71
CA ARG A 379 -5.69 -24.30 25.78
C ARG A 379 -6.08 -23.48 27.02
N ASN A 380 -6.00 -24.09 28.20
CA ASN A 380 -6.39 -23.46 29.45
C ASN A 380 -5.17 -23.00 30.25
N GLY A 381 -5.39 -22.00 31.15
CA GLY A 381 -4.45 -21.64 32.20
C GLY A 381 -3.23 -20.82 31.74
N GLU A 382 -2.09 -21.05 32.42
CA GLU A 382 -0.84 -20.30 32.28
C GLU A 382 -0.15 -20.56 30.90
N ASP A 383 -0.53 -21.63 30.21
CA ASP A 383 0.02 -22.02 28.90
C ASP A 383 -0.52 -21.18 27.75
N TRP A 384 -1.43 -20.23 28.01
CA TRP A 384 -1.98 -19.37 26.98
C TRP A 384 -0.93 -18.40 26.41
N ASN A 385 -0.61 -18.57 25.15
CA ASN A 385 0.28 -17.69 24.43
C ASN A 385 -0.45 -16.39 23.97
N TRP A 386 -0.82 -15.54 24.94
CA TRP A 386 -1.56 -14.30 24.66
C TRP A 386 -0.88 -13.40 23.61
N PRO A 387 0.46 -13.32 23.46
CA PRO A 387 1.06 -12.52 22.39
C PRO A 387 0.68 -13.02 21.00
N ARG A 388 0.61 -14.35 20.80
CA ARG A 388 0.15 -14.93 19.55
C ARG A 388 -1.30 -14.54 19.27
N THR A 389 -2.19 -14.76 20.21
CA THR A 389 -3.61 -14.40 20.09
C THR A 389 -3.79 -12.91 19.83
N ALA A 390 -3.06 -12.04 20.54
CA ALA A 390 -3.12 -10.60 20.31
C ALA A 390 -2.64 -10.22 18.89
N ALA A 391 -1.61 -10.89 18.36
CA ALA A 391 -1.15 -10.68 16.99
C ALA A 391 -2.22 -11.08 15.96
N VAL A 392 -2.90 -12.22 16.16
CA VAL A 392 -3.99 -12.66 15.25
C VAL A 392 -5.15 -11.66 15.29
N VAL A 393 -5.61 -11.25 16.47
CA VAL A 393 -6.71 -10.28 16.59
C VAL A 393 -6.31 -8.92 16.00
N ALA A 394 -5.07 -8.48 16.21
CA ALA A 394 -4.54 -7.24 15.61
C ALA A 394 -4.50 -7.32 14.08
N LEU A 395 -4.09 -8.46 13.53
CA LEU A 395 -4.09 -8.70 12.07
C LEU A 395 -5.53 -8.68 11.51
N LEU A 396 -6.49 -9.28 12.21
CA LEU A 396 -7.90 -9.19 11.83
C LEU A 396 -8.42 -7.75 11.88
N GLY A 397 -7.90 -6.93 12.80
CA GLY A 397 -8.24 -5.51 12.92
C GLY A 397 -7.84 -4.70 11.69
N ILE A 398 -6.60 -4.87 11.23
CA ILE A 398 -6.15 -4.18 10.02
C ILE A 398 -6.89 -4.70 8.79
N LEU A 399 -7.10 -6.02 8.65
CA LEU A 399 -7.84 -6.62 7.55
C LEU A 399 -9.30 -6.15 7.48
N ALA A 400 -9.93 -5.91 8.65
CA ALA A 400 -11.27 -5.33 8.70
C ALA A 400 -11.30 -3.88 8.16
N CYS A 401 -10.30 -3.07 8.48
CA CYS A 401 -10.15 -1.73 7.88
C CYS A 401 -9.91 -1.80 6.37
N GLU A 402 -9.10 -2.74 5.92
CA GLU A 402 -8.75 -2.96 4.51
C GLU A 402 -9.94 -3.43 3.65
N THR A 403 -11.05 -3.83 4.25
CA THR A 403 -12.30 -4.09 3.52
C THR A 403 -12.81 -2.81 2.85
N PHE A 404 -12.49 -1.65 3.42
CA PHE A 404 -12.96 -0.33 2.96
C PHE A 404 -11.82 0.63 2.61
N ASP A 405 -10.56 0.15 2.57
CA ASP A 405 -9.39 0.95 2.26
C ASP A 405 -8.29 0.13 1.56
N TYR A 406 -7.12 0.73 1.35
CA TYR A 406 -5.95 0.14 0.67
C TYR A 406 -4.64 0.43 1.42
N SER A 407 -4.69 0.47 2.76
CA SER A 407 -3.53 0.86 3.59
C SER A 407 -2.32 -0.06 3.45
N PHE A 408 -2.48 -1.30 2.95
CA PHE A 408 -1.34 -2.20 2.70
C PHE A 408 -0.37 -1.71 1.62
N TYR A 409 -0.80 -0.79 0.76
CA TYR A 409 0.11 -0.11 -0.17
C TYR A 409 0.93 1.00 0.51
N ASN A 410 0.61 1.32 1.76
CA ASN A 410 1.46 2.11 2.64
C ASN A 410 2.43 1.17 3.36
N PRO A 411 3.76 1.27 3.13
CA PRO A 411 4.74 0.35 3.70
C PRO A 411 4.65 0.17 5.22
N ALA A 412 4.32 1.21 5.98
CA ALA A 412 4.19 1.08 7.44
C ALA A 412 3.12 0.06 7.86
N HIS A 413 1.98 0.02 7.15
CA HIS A 413 0.89 -0.93 7.42
C HIS A 413 1.25 -2.34 6.97
N GLY A 414 1.81 -2.48 5.77
CA GLY A 414 2.25 -3.77 5.26
C GLY A 414 3.34 -4.41 6.12
N ILE A 415 4.31 -3.62 6.58
CA ILE A 415 5.37 -4.06 7.51
C ILE A 415 4.76 -4.50 8.85
N ALA A 416 3.87 -3.68 9.44
CA ALA A 416 3.23 -4.02 10.71
C ALA A 416 2.40 -5.31 10.61
N ALA A 417 1.59 -5.47 9.55
CA ALA A 417 0.83 -6.69 9.29
C ALA A 417 1.74 -7.90 9.10
N SER A 418 2.86 -7.75 8.41
CA SER A 418 3.86 -8.82 8.21
C SER A 418 4.53 -9.25 9.51
N ILE A 419 4.86 -8.29 10.38
CA ILE A 419 5.37 -8.57 11.73
C ILE A 419 4.33 -9.33 12.55
N LEU A 420 3.06 -8.90 12.54
CA LEU A 420 1.98 -9.59 13.24
C LEU A 420 1.77 -11.02 12.72
N PHE A 421 1.79 -11.20 11.40
CA PHE A 421 1.67 -12.53 10.79
C PHE A 421 2.86 -13.43 11.18
N GLY A 422 4.08 -12.90 11.15
CA GLY A 422 5.27 -13.60 11.62
C GLY A 422 5.24 -13.97 13.11
N ILE A 423 4.70 -13.10 13.98
CA ILE A 423 4.49 -13.39 15.42
C ILE A 423 3.44 -14.49 15.59
N ALA A 424 2.35 -14.42 14.84
CA ALA A 424 1.25 -15.37 14.94
C ALA A 424 1.68 -16.80 14.54
N LEU A 425 2.59 -16.91 13.57
CA LEU A 425 3.02 -18.18 12.99
C LEU A 425 4.46 -18.59 13.36
N GLY A 426 5.26 -17.70 13.93
CA GLY A 426 6.65 -17.96 14.26
C GLY A 426 6.87 -18.94 15.41
N GLY A 427 8.11 -19.43 15.54
CA GLY A 427 8.54 -20.27 16.65
C GLY A 427 8.17 -21.75 16.53
N PHE A 428 7.75 -22.21 15.36
CA PHE A 428 7.69 -23.63 15.08
C PHE A 428 9.12 -24.18 14.97
N GLN A 429 9.39 -25.31 15.65
CA GLN A 429 10.65 -26.03 15.42
C GLN A 429 10.62 -26.66 14.03
N VAL A 430 11.61 -26.33 13.23
CA VAL A 430 11.73 -26.82 11.85
C VAL A 430 12.95 -27.71 11.79
N GLU A 431 12.74 -29.02 11.76
CA GLU A 431 13.81 -30.01 11.66
C GLU A 431 14.37 -30.18 10.23
N ARG A 432 13.65 -29.64 9.22
CA ARG A 432 13.95 -29.88 7.80
C ARG A 432 14.97 -28.88 7.24
N ASP A 433 16.04 -29.38 6.69
CA ASP A 433 17.01 -28.64 5.87
C ASP A 433 16.32 -27.91 4.68
N SER A 434 15.22 -28.45 4.18
CA SER A 434 14.43 -27.84 3.10
C SER A 434 13.90 -26.45 3.46
N PHE A 435 13.38 -26.25 4.69
CA PHE A 435 12.89 -24.93 5.13
C PHE A 435 14.00 -23.89 5.11
N ARG A 436 15.17 -24.23 5.69
CA ARG A 436 16.32 -23.31 5.74
C ARG A 436 16.78 -22.94 4.34
N LYS A 437 16.93 -23.93 3.45
CA LYS A 437 17.36 -23.73 2.06
C LYS A 437 16.36 -22.87 1.29
N THR A 438 15.04 -23.17 1.41
CA THR A 438 13.98 -22.39 0.76
C THR A 438 13.94 -20.95 1.26
N THR A 439 13.92 -20.73 2.58
CA THR A 439 13.89 -19.37 3.15
C THR A 439 15.15 -18.58 2.77
N CYS A 440 16.33 -19.21 2.82
CA CYS A 440 17.57 -18.57 2.42
C CYS A 440 17.55 -18.18 0.93
N ALA A 441 17.14 -19.10 0.05
CA ALA A 441 17.02 -18.82 -1.38
C ALA A 441 16.01 -17.72 -1.69
N CYS A 442 14.82 -17.77 -1.07
CA CYS A 442 13.81 -16.73 -1.22
C CYS A 442 14.33 -15.36 -0.77
N CYS A 443 14.92 -15.26 0.41
CA CYS A 443 15.47 -14.00 0.90
C CYS A 443 16.59 -13.45 0.01
N ALA A 444 17.45 -14.31 -0.53
CA ALA A 444 18.51 -13.90 -1.46
C ALA A 444 17.93 -13.39 -2.79
N ILE A 445 16.99 -14.12 -3.38
CA ILE A 445 16.33 -13.74 -4.64
C ILE A 445 15.53 -12.45 -4.44
N PHE A 446 14.70 -12.38 -3.39
CA PHE A 446 13.86 -11.19 -3.10
C PHE A 446 14.74 -9.96 -2.84
N GLY A 447 15.80 -10.11 -2.04
CA GLY A 447 16.76 -9.04 -1.79
C GLY A 447 17.43 -8.54 -3.07
N SER A 448 17.83 -9.43 -3.97
CA SER A 448 18.42 -9.07 -5.26
C SER A 448 17.44 -8.29 -6.15
N ILE A 449 16.17 -8.73 -6.22
CA ILE A 449 15.11 -8.03 -6.99
C ILE A 449 14.87 -6.63 -6.41
N VAL A 450 14.76 -6.52 -5.08
CA VAL A 450 14.52 -5.23 -4.40
C VAL A 450 15.70 -4.28 -4.62
N ILE A 451 16.96 -4.76 -4.50
CA ILE A 451 18.15 -3.95 -4.78
C ILE A 451 18.17 -3.48 -6.23
N ALA A 452 17.92 -4.37 -7.18
CA ALA A 452 17.89 -4.01 -8.60
C ALA A 452 16.85 -2.92 -8.89
N HIS A 453 15.65 -3.03 -8.30
CA HIS A 453 14.62 -2.00 -8.39
C HIS A 453 15.10 -0.66 -7.81
N CYS A 454 15.67 -0.63 -6.59
CA CYS A 454 16.20 0.58 -5.99
C CYS A 454 17.26 1.26 -6.85
N VAL A 455 18.18 0.48 -7.43
CA VAL A 455 19.25 0.99 -8.30
C VAL A 455 18.66 1.61 -9.56
N MET A 456 17.68 0.95 -10.19
CA MET A 456 17.01 1.47 -11.39
C MET A 456 16.25 2.77 -11.10
N GLU A 457 15.43 2.81 -10.04
CA GLU A 457 14.67 4.01 -9.69
C GLU A 457 15.58 5.18 -9.31
N GLN A 458 16.61 4.94 -8.50
CA GLN A 458 17.52 6.02 -8.09
C GLN A 458 18.36 6.53 -9.25
N GLY A 459 18.79 5.66 -10.15
CA GLY A 459 19.50 6.05 -11.36
C GLY A 459 18.63 6.93 -12.26
N ALA A 460 17.37 6.55 -12.49
CA ALA A 460 16.43 7.34 -13.27
C ALA A 460 16.14 8.69 -12.59
N PHE A 461 15.81 8.67 -11.30
CA PHE A 461 15.51 9.86 -10.51
C PHE A 461 16.66 10.88 -10.48
N TYR A 462 17.91 10.42 -10.39
CA TYR A 462 19.07 11.32 -10.44
C TYR A 462 19.10 12.15 -11.71
N TYR A 463 18.80 11.56 -12.86
CA TYR A 463 18.77 12.26 -14.13
C TYR A 463 17.53 13.15 -14.27
N GLU A 464 16.37 12.75 -13.76
CA GLU A 464 15.17 13.60 -13.70
C GLU A 464 15.41 14.85 -12.80
N TYR A 465 16.07 14.67 -11.67
CA TYR A 465 16.45 15.77 -10.80
C TYR A 465 17.40 16.76 -11.50
N LYS A 466 18.39 16.26 -12.23
CA LYS A 466 19.28 17.10 -13.04
C LYS A 466 18.55 17.80 -14.18
N GLU A 467 17.62 17.11 -14.83
CA GLU A 467 16.79 17.69 -15.88
C GLU A 467 15.97 18.87 -15.38
N ALA A 468 15.36 18.76 -14.18
CA ALA A 468 14.60 19.85 -13.58
C ALA A 468 15.45 21.14 -13.36
N GLN A 469 16.77 21.00 -13.27
CA GLN A 469 17.72 22.11 -13.09
C GLN A 469 18.39 22.56 -14.39
N ALA A 470 18.18 21.82 -15.48
CA ALA A 470 18.86 22.12 -16.75
C ALA A 470 18.31 23.43 -17.38
N PRO A 471 19.18 24.28 -17.97
CA PRO A 471 18.78 25.60 -18.46
C PRO A 471 18.05 25.54 -19.80
N ASP A 472 18.31 24.55 -20.64
CA ASP A 472 17.82 24.48 -22.02
C ASP A 472 17.15 23.15 -22.36
N ALA A 473 16.28 23.18 -23.38
CA ALA A 473 15.49 22.03 -23.81
C ALA A 473 16.36 20.86 -24.33
N SER A 474 17.48 21.14 -24.96
CA SER A 474 18.37 20.10 -25.51
C SER A 474 19.04 19.30 -24.40
N THR A 475 19.56 20.00 -23.38
CA THR A 475 20.14 19.39 -22.19
C THR A 475 19.09 18.60 -21.43
N LYS A 476 17.85 19.12 -21.26
CA LYS A 476 16.72 18.40 -20.65
C LYS A 476 16.43 17.10 -21.39
N PHE A 477 16.32 17.15 -22.70
CA PHE A 477 16.06 15.96 -23.51
C PHE A 477 17.16 14.89 -23.36
N LEU A 478 18.45 15.30 -23.40
CA LEU A 478 19.56 14.37 -23.21
C LEU A 478 19.52 13.70 -21.81
N LEU A 479 19.26 14.48 -20.76
CA LEU A 479 19.16 13.96 -19.40
C LEU A 479 17.99 12.98 -19.27
N ARG A 480 16.85 13.25 -19.90
CA ARG A 480 15.71 12.33 -19.97
C ARG A 480 16.08 11.02 -20.69
N LEU A 481 16.85 11.08 -21.78
CA LEU A 481 17.35 9.88 -22.42
C LEU A 481 18.30 9.06 -21.53
N HIS A 482 19.10 9.72 -20.69
CA HIS A 482 19.91 9.03 -19.68
C HIS A 482 19.07 8.39 -18.58
N ALA A 483 17.98 9.03 -18.12
CA ALA A 483 17.04 8.41 -17.19
C ALA A 483 16.44 7.11 -17.75
N ILE A 484 16.05 7.12 -19.02
CA ILE A 484 15.54 5.93 -19.74
C ILE A 484 16.54 4.77 -19.76
N GLN A 485 17.85 5.03 -19.79
CA GLN A 485 18.85 3.96 -19.77
C GLN A 485 18.84 3.18 -18.44
N TRP A 486 18.47 3.85 -17.35
CA TRP A 486 18.35 3.24 -16.03
C TRP A 486 17.08 2.42 -15.88
N ASP A 487 15.95 2.91 -16.39
CA ASP A 487 14.69 2.17 -16.34
C ASP A 487 13.98 2.14 -17.72
N LYS A 488 14.32 1.15 -18.50
CA LYS A 488 13.78 0.94 -19.86
C LYS A 488 12.30 0.51 -19.87
N ASN A 489 11.72 0.17 -18.73
CA ASN A 489 10.33 -0.25 -18.63
C ASN A 489 9.41 0.87 -18.10
N ALA A 490 9.96 2.05 -17.76
CA ALA A 490 9.21 3.17 -17.22
C ALA A 490 8.53 3.97 -18.35
N PRO A 491 7.21 3.85 -18.56
CA PRO A 491 6.50 4.50 -19.66
C PRO A 491 6.55 6.02 -19.57
N HIS A 492 6.51 6.59 -18.38
CA HIS A 492 6.52 8.04 -18.14
C HIS A 492 7.82 8.70 -18.63
N LEU A 493 8.98 8.00 -18.55
CA LEU A 493 10.24 8.53 -19.06
C LEU A 493 10.23 8.68 -20.57
N TYR A 494 9.70 7.69 -21.28
CA TYR A 494 9.54 7.76 -22.73
C TYR A 494 8.49 8.80 -23.14
N SER A 495 7.37 8.87 -22.42
CA SER A 495 6.31 9.86 -22.67
C SER A 495 6.85 11.27 -22.53
N ALA A 496 7.58 11.58 -21.46
CA ALA A 496 8.16 12.89 -21.25
C ALA A 496 9.19 13.26 -22.33
N ALA A 497 10.06 12.32 -22.75
CA ALA A 497 10.96 12.54 -23.87
C ALA A 497 10.20 12.76 -25.18
N ALA A 498 9.11 12.03 -25.40
CA ALA A 498 8.25 12.18 -26.58
C ALA A 498 7.53 13.54 -26.60
N ASP A 499 7.04 14.02 -25.44
CA ASP A 499 6.41 15.34 -25.29
C ASP A 499 7.39 16.48 -25.63
N MET A 500 8.66 16.36 -25.22
CA MET A 500 9.70 17.32 -25.60
C MET A 500 9.96 17.32 -27.12
N ALA A 501 10.05 16.13 -27.71
CA ALA A 501 10.25 16.01 -29.16
C ALA A 501 9.04 16.52 -29.95
N LEU A 502 7.82 16.26 -29.46
CA LEU A 502 6.57 16.75 -30.04
C LEU A 502 6.49 18.27 -29.97
N GLY A 503 6.83 18.87 -28.82
CA GLY A 503 6.89 20.32 -28.64
C GLY A 503 7.82 20.99 -29.65
N GLY A 504 9.03 20.46 -29.82
CA GLY A 504 9.98 20.98 -30.81
C GLY A 504 9.49 20.82 -32.25
N ALA A 505 8.85 19.69 -32.59
CA ALA A 505 8.28 19.48 -33.92
C ALA A 505 7.12 20.46 -34.22
N ARG A 506 6.24 20.72 -33.23
CA ARG A 506 5.15 21.70 -33.35
C ARG A 506 5.69 23.13 -33.54
N GLU A 507 6.71 23.51 -32.80
CA GLU A 507 7.33 24.83 -32.88
C GLU A 507 7.93 25.04 -34.31
N MET A 508 8.61 24.03 -34.85
CA MET A 508 9.12 24.07 -36.21
C MET A 508 7.99 24.16 -37.26
N GLU A 509 6.92 23.39 -37.08
CA GLU A 509 5.76 23.41 -37.99
C GLU A 509 5.03 24.75 -37.97
N HIS A 510 4.89 25.40 -36.82
CA HIS A 510 4.32 26.74 -36.70
C HIS A 510 5.22 27.82 -37.35
N THR A 511 6.54 27.69 -37.20
CA THR A 511 7.48 28.64 -37.77
C THR A 511 7.57 28.52 -39.30
N LYS A 512 7.58 27.28 -39.79
CA LYS A 512 7.64 26.96 -41.22
C LYS A 512 6.80 25.71 -41.50
N PRO A 513 5.58 25.87 -42.07
CA PRO A 513 4.72 24.75 -42.39
C PRO A 513 5.41 23.67 -43.22
N GLY A 514 5.25 22.41 -42.85
CA GLY A 514 5.89 21.26 -43.49
C GLY A 514 7.32 20.99 -43.04
N SER A 515 7.88 21.72 -42.04
CA SER A 515 9.24 21.50 -41.54
C SER A 515 9.27 20.69 -40.25
N GLY A 516 8.13 20.43 -39.58
CA GLY A 516 8.06 19.66 -38.36
C GLY A 516 8.35 18.17 -38.60
N ASP A 517 9.32 17.61 -37.89
CA ASP A 517 9.58 16.16 -37.91
C ASP A 517 9.02 15.46 -36.66
N PHE A 518 7.85 14.86 -36.79
CA PHE A 518 7.14 14.16 -35.74
C PHE A 518 7.61 12.70 -35.56
N ARG A 519 8.58 12.21 -36.33
CA ARG A 519 9.03 10.80 -36.30
C ARG A 519 9.67 10.43 -34.98
N GLN A 520 10.49 11.31 -34.42
CA GLN A 520 11.19 11.07 -33.17
C GLN A 520 10.18 10.96 -32.02
N ALA A 521 9.20 11.86 -31.93
CA ALA A 521 8.12 11.80 -30.95
C ALA A 521 7.32 10.51 -31.09
N LEU A 522 6.91 10.14 -32.31
CA LEU A 522 6.18 8.90 -32.59
C LEU A 522 6.94 7.65 -32.14
N LEU A 523 8.26 7.59 -32.40
CA LEU A 523 9.09 6.46 -31.98
C LEU A 523 9.16 6.33 -30.46
N LEU A 524 9.28 7.44 -29.74
CA LEU A 524 9.32 7.48 -28.28
C LEU A 524 7.96 7.12 -27.67
N TYR A 525 6.84 7.64 -28.21
CA TYR A 525 5.51 7.23 -27.79
C TYR A 525 5.23 5.75 -28.07
N LYS A 526 5.68 5.19 -29.20
CA LYS A 526 5.59 3.75 -29.45
C LYS A 526 6.35 2.93 -28.40
N LYS A 527 7.48 3.43 -27.90
CA LYS A 527 8.19 2.79 -26.78
C LYS A 527 7.44 2.93 -25.48
N ALA A 528 6.89 4.11 -25.15
CA ALA A 528 6.03 4.31 -24.01
C ALA A 528 4.82 3.38 -24.03
N TRP A 529 4.15 3.28 -25.18
CA TRP A 529 3.00 2.39 -25.37
C TRP A 529 3.36 0.90 -25.18
N ARG A 530 4.54 0.46 -25.60
CA ARG A 530 5.00 -0.91 -25.34
C ARG A 530 5.22 -1.19 -23.86
N CYS A 531 5.56 -0.17 -23.07
CA CYS A 531 5.73 -0.29 -21.62
C CYS A 531 4.38 -0.24 -20.87
N ASP A 532 3.39 0.47 -21.40
CA ASP A 532 2.01 0.51 -20.91
C ASP A 532 1.03 0.66 -22.08
N PRO A 533 0.52 -0.45 -22.64
CA PRO A 533 -0.43 -0.43 -23.76
C PRO A 533 -1.80 0.14 -23.42
N HIS A 534 -2.11 0.29 -22.12
CA HIS A 534 -3.41 0.81 -21.65
C HIS A 534 -3.43 2.33 -21.49
N SER A 535 -2.29 3.02 -21.64
CA SER A 535 -2.21 4.47 -21.53
C SER A 535 -2.89 5.17 -22.72
N LEU A 536 -4.12 5.64 -22.52
CA LEU A 536 -4.90 6.33 -23.53
C LEU A 536 -4.30 7.69 -23.91
N LEU A 537 -3.60 8.36 -22.97
CA LEU A 537 -2.82 9.56 -23.26
C LEU A 537 -1.74 9.28 -24.31
N VAL A 538 -0.95 8.23 -24.10
CA VAL A 538 0.13 7.86 -25.02
C VAL A 538 -0.45 7.51 -26.40
N GLN A 539 -1.55 6.77 -26.45
CA GLN A 539 -2.22 6.42 -27.70
C GLN A 539 -2.75 7.65 -28.44
N SER A 540 -3.35 8.62 -27.75
CA SER A 540 -3.83 9.86 -28.35
C SER A 540 -2.69 10.70 -28.93
N ARG A 541 -1.55 10.79 -28.22
CA ARG A 541 -0.34 11.48 -28.70
C ARG A 541 0.29 10.76 -29.89
N MET A 542 0.24 9.43 -29.93
CA MET A 542 0.65 8.67 -31.12
C MET A 542 -0.24 8.97 -32.31
N ALA A 543 -1.55 9.06 -32.12
CA ALA A 543 -2.49 9.42 -33.17
C ALA A 543 -2.18 10.83 -33.74
N GLU A 544 -1.88 11.80 -32.87
CA GLU A 544 -1.45 13.14 -33.29
C GLU A 544 -0.18 13.10 -34.14
N CYS A 545 0.86 12.39 -33.73
CA CYS A 545 2.06 12.24 -34.53
C CYS A 545 1.80 11.53 -35.88
N LEU A 546 0.92 10.52 -35.88
CA LEU A 546 0.56 9.77 -37.10
C LEU A 546 -0.20 10.63 -38.10
N TRP A 547 -0.94 11.65 -37.67
CA TRP A 547 -1.68 12.55 -38.57
C TRP A 547 -0.83 13.16 -39.67
N HIS A 548 0.43 13.48 -39.36
CA HIS A 548 1.38 14.07 -40.32
C HIS A 548 1.90 13.09 -41.37
N TYR A 549 1.69 11.78 -41.18
CA TYR A 549 2.18 10.75 -42.08
C TYR A 549 1.08 9.87 -42.68
N ASN A 550 0.05 9.54 -41.89
CA ASN A 550 -1.04 8.68 -42.32
C ASN A 550 -2.33 9.06 -41.57
N ARG A 551 -3.12 9.94 -42.15
CA ARG A 551 -4.38 10.44 -41.57
C ARG A 551 -5.39 9.34 -41.28
N ALA A 552 -5.48 8.30 -42.12
CA ALA A 552 -6.42 7.20 -41.90
C ALA A 552 -6.04 6.39 -40.65
N ALA A 553 -4.76 6.04 -40.48
CA ALA A 553 -4.24 5.35 -39.32
C ALA A 553 -4.37 6.21 -38.03
N ALA A 554 -4.15 7.52 -38.11
CA ALA A 554 -4.30 8.45 -37.03
C ALA A 554 -5.76 8.51 -36.54
N ASN A 555 -6.72 8.67 -37.43
CA ASN A 555 -8.15 8.68 -37.11
C ASN A 555 -8.61 7.33 -36.53
N GLN A 556 -8.09 6.22 -37.05
CA GLN A 556 -8.40 4.89 -36.50
C GLN A 556 -7.89 4.75 -35.08
N ALA A 557 -6.64 5.13 -34.81
CA ALA A 557 -6.06 5.10 -33.46
C ALA A 557 -6.83 6.00 -32.48
N MET A 558 -7.28 7.20 -32.92
CA MET A 558 -8.07 8.08 -32.06
C MET A 558 -9.45 7.49 -31.75
N LYS A 559 -10.12 6.86 -32.71
CA LYS A 559 -11.39 6.15 -32.49
C LYS A 559 -11.26 4.99 -31.50
N GLU A 560 -10.13 4.30 -31.49
CA GLU A 560 -9.83 3.27 -30.49
C GLU A 560 -9.73 3.86 -29.08
N VAL A 561 -9.03 5.01 -28.93
CA VAL A 561 -8.98 5.76 -27.66
C VAL A 561 -10.38 6.16 -27.19
N GLU A 562 -11.20 6.73 -28.08
CA GLU A 562 -12.57 7.16 -27.81
C GLU A 562 -13.47 5.99 -27.38
N SER A 563 -13.35 4.84 -28.05
CA SER A 563 -14.16 3.65 -27.75
C SER A 563 -13.75 2.96 -26.47
N THR A 564 -12.47 3.04 -26.08
CA THR A 564 -11.95 2.42 -24.86
C THR A 564 -12.35 3.18 -23.61
N GLY A 565 -12.40 4.52 -23.68
CA GLY A 565 -12.75 5.36 -22.50
C GLY A 565 -13.85 6.37 -22.78
N PRO A 566 -15.06 5.96 -23.24
CA PRO A 566 -16.09 6.87 -23.72
C PRO A 566 -16.69 7.77 -22.61
N HIS A 567 -16.50 7.40 -21.36
CA HIS A 567 -17.01 8.10 -20.18
C HIS A 567 -15.91 8.84 -19.41
N SER A 568 -14.69 8.90 -19.92
CA SER A 568 -13.57 9.60 -19.28
C SER A 568 -13.48 11.05 -19.78
N CYS A 569 -13.49 12.01 -18.84
CA CYS A 569 -13.24 13.41 -19.13
C CYS A 569 -11.85 13.60 -19.76
N ASN A 570 -10.83 12.87 -19.28
CA ASN A 570 -9.49 12.92 -19.86
C ASN A 570 -9.49 12.49 -21.32
N VAL A 571 -10.21 11.41 -21.67
CA VAL A 571 -10.33 10.94 -23.06
C VAL A 571 -11.04 11.98 -23.92
N ALA A 572 -12.11 12.62 -23.41
CA ALA A 572 -12.79 13.69 -24.12
C ALA A 572 -11.84 14.87 -24.40
N GLN A 573 -11.00 15.24 -23.43
CA GLN A 573 -10.00 16.30 -23.60
C GLN A 573 -8.91 15.89 -24.60
N TYR A 574 -8.45 14.62 -24.59
CA TYR A 574 -7.46 14.11 -25.56
C TYR A 574 -8.03 14.12 -26.98
N ALA A 575 -9.29 13.71 -27.15
CA ALA A 575 -9.96 13.74 -28.43
C ALA A 575 -10.16 15.18 -28.93
N ALA A 576 -10.62 16.08 -28.10
CA ALA A 576 -10.76 17.49 -28.44
C ALA A 576 -9.41 18.12 -28.84
N ALA A 577 -8.32 17.81 -28.11
CA ALA A 577 -6.99 18.29 -28.46
C ALA A 577 -6.53 17.75 -29.82
N TYR A 578 -6.70 16.44 -30.08
CA TYR A 578 -6.38 15.83 -31.36
C TYR A 578 -7.13 16.47 -32.53
N TYR A 579 -8.47 16.63 -32.41
CA TYR A 579 -9.29 17.19 -33.48
C TYR A 579 -9.03 18.69 -33.72
N ARG A 580 -8.62 19.41 -32.67
CA ARG A 580 -8.15 20.80 -32.79
C ARG A 580 -6.87 20.91 -33.58
N GLU A 581 -5.86 20.12 -33.25
CA GLU A 581 -4.55 20.09 -33.94
C GLU A 581 -4.67 19.61 -35.41
N THR A 582 -5.63 18.73 -35.68
CA THR A 582 -5.84 18.15 -37.02
C THR A 582 -6.85 18.94 -37.86
N GLY A 583 -7.48 20.01 -37.30
CA GLY A 583 -8.42 20.87 -38.03
C GLY A 583 -9.79 20.21 -38.32
N GLN A 584 -10.16 19.13 -37.64
CA GLN A 584 -11.41 18.39 -37.82
C GLN A 584 -12.55 19.01 -37.00
N THR A 585 -13.11 20.12 -37.46
CA THR A 585 -14.01 21.00 -36.68
C THR A 585 -15.27 20.31 -36.14
N ASN A 586 -15.90 19.42 -36.91
CA ASN A 586 -17.14 18.76 -36.49
C ASN A 586 -16.89 17.80 -35.32
N ASP A 587 -15.83 17.00 -35.37
CA ASP A 587 -15.45 16.09 -34.28
C ASP A 587 -14.92 16.87 -33.08
N LEU A 588 -14.22 18.00 -33.30
CA LEU A 588 -13.79 18.90 -32.22
C LEU A 588 -15.00 19.40 -31.40
N LEU A 589 -16.01 19.97 -32.06
CA LEU A 589 -17.20 20.47 -31.37
C LEU A 589 -17.91 19.38 -30.56
N LYS A 590 -18.03 18.17 -31.11
CA LYS A 590 -18.60 17.02 -30.43
C LYS A 590 -17.86 16.71 -29.12
N TRP A 591 -16.53 16.67 -29.17
CA TRP A 591 -15.72 16.28 -28.02
C TRP A 591 -15.51 17.40 -27.00
N GLU A 592 -15.53 18.67 -27.43
CA GLU A 592 -15.60 19.82 -26.51
C GLU A 592 -16.92 19.82 -25.71
N GLN A 593 -18.04 19.58 -26.38
CA GLN A 593 -19.33 19.42 -25.71
C GLN A 593 -19.33 18.24 -24.74
N ARG A 594 -18.74 17.12 -25.15
CA ARG A 594 -18.60 15.91 -24.28
C ARG A 594 -17.73 16.21 -23.08
N SER A 595 -16.57 16.87 -23.24
CA SER A 595 -15.71 17.29 -22.13
C SER A 595 -16.48 18.17 -21.14
N ALA A 596 -17.18 19.19 -21.63
CA ALA A 596 -17.98 20.09 -20.79
C ALA A 596 -19.12 19.37 -20.05
N GLN A 597 -19.72 18.31 -20.65
CA GLN A 597 -20.69 17.47 -19.97
C GLN A 597 -20.08 16.67 -18.82
N LEU A 598 -18.89 16.08 -19.05
CA LEU A 598 -18.20 15.23 -18.07
C LEU A 598 -17.53 16.04 -16.96
N GLU A 599 -17.07 17.26 -17.27
CA GLU A 599 -16.47 18.19 -16.29
C GLU A 599 -17.43 18.54 -15.13
N LYS A 600 -18.74 18.46 -15.33
CA LYS A 600 -19.74 18.63 -14.27
C LYS A 600 -19.62 17.59 -13.15
N PHE A 601 -19.01 16.46 -13.44
CA PHE A 601 -18.77 15.36 -12.49
C PHE A 601 -17.36 15.38 -11.89
N LEU A 602 -16.52 16.38 -12.22
CA LEU A 602 -15.24 16.58 -11.56
C LEU A 602 -15.48 17.07 -10.12
N PRO A 603 -14.69 16.60 -9.14
CA PRO A 603 -14.82 17.07 -7.77
C PRO A 603 -14.54 18.57 -7.68
N HIS A 604 -15.44 19.31 -7.00
CA HIS A 604 -15.24 20.72 -6.72
C HIS A 604 -14.00 20.93 -5.84
N GLY A 605 -12.97 21.55 -6.40
CA GLY A 605 -11.70 21.81 -5.72
C GLY A 605 -10.49 21.18 -6.40
N GLY A 606 -10.53 21.10 -7.74
CA GLY A 606 -9.35 20.87 -8.58
C GLY A 606 -8.31 19.89 -7.99
N PHE A 607 -8.66 18.64 -7.83
CA PHE A 607 -7.61 17.61 -7.78
C PHE A 607 -7.00 17.56 -9.19
N GLN A 608 -6.03 18.44 -9.45
CA GLN A 608 -5.07 18.16 -10.50
C GLN A 608 -4.58 16.74 -10.24
N ALA A 609 -4.80 15.85 -11.23
CA ALA A 609 -4.20 14.55 -11.23
C ALA A 609 -2.74 14.75 -10.84
N GLN A 610 -2.33 14.23 -9.69
CA GLN A 610 -0.92 14.14 -9.36
C GLN A 610 -0.35 13.25 -10.45
N ALA A 611 0.35 13.86 -11.40
CA ALA A 611 1.15 13.17 -12.38
C ALA A 611 2.14 12.31 -11.59
N HIS A 612 1.94 11.01 -11.62
CA HIS A 612 2.85 10.01 -11.06
C HIS A 612 3.96 9.71 -12.06
#